data_294d866d73c972a8566e621b17b3f0e2
#
_entry.id   294d866d73c972a8566e621b17b3f0e2
#
_cell.length_a   1.000
_cell.length_b   1.000
_cell.length_c   1.000
_cell.angle_alpha   90.00
_cell.angle_beta   90.00
_cell.angle_gamma   90.00
#
_symmetry.space_group_name_H-M   'P 1'
#
loop_
_entity.id
_entity.type
_entity.pdbx_description
1 polymer ?
#
loop_
_entity_poly.entity_id
_entity_poly.type
_entity_poly.pdbx_seq_one_letter_code
_entity_poly.pdbx_strand_id
1 'polypeptide(L)'
;RDYAGKENVIIYDYVDNHIPMFDNMYMKRLKAYKQIGYDLSSGLKADKQIVNAIYGGDNYRETFHKDLLDANKNIIISSPAISGQKVYELISMLKEKQEAGVQITIVTWTPDSYGFGDAAYWMQLHEDMCKAGFYIKTVEESCERFAVIDQEVVWYGNINLLAKTKVDDSIMRVLSNEIAGELMEITFGDNS
;
A
#
# COMPACT_ATOMS: atom_id res chain seq x y z
N ARG A 1 3.01 -9.10 -43.75
CA ARG A 1 4.01 -8.60 -44.73
C ARG A 1 5.36 -8.73 -44.08
N ASP A 2 6.16 -9.68 -44.51
CA ASP A 2 7.54 -9.84 -44.08
C ASP A 2 8.38 -8.71 -44.66
N TYR A 3 8.92 -7.85 -43.78
CA TYR A 3 9.94 -6.89 -44.18
C TYR A 3 11.32 -7.48 -43.88
N ALA A 4 12.14 -7.61 -44.93
CA ALA A 4 13.53 -8.02 -44.78
C ALA A 4 14.28 -7.03 -43.87
N GLY A 5 14.78 -7.56 -42.74
CA GLY A 5 15.54 -6.75 -41.73
C GLY A 5 14.90 -6.63 -40.36
N LYS A 6 13.73 -7.20 -40.08
CA LYS A 6 13.19 -7.31 -38.72
C LYS A 6 13.63 -8.60 -38.05
N GLU A 7 14.50 -8.47 -37.06
CA GLU A 7 14.94 -9.63 -36.25
C GLU A 7 13.92 -10.05 -35.18
N ASN A 8 13.11 -9.10 -34.66
CA ASN A 8 12.14 -9.37 -33.61
C ASN A 8 10.88 -8.51 -33.76
N VAL A 9 9.75 -9.06 -33.36
CA VAL A 9 8.47 -8.35 -33.21
C VAL A 9 8.04 -8.47 -31.75
N ILE A 10 7.86 -7.34 -31.09
CA ILE A 10 7.38 -7.27 -29.72
C ILE A 10 5.91 -6.88 -29.75
N ILE A 11 5.07 -7.69 -29.11
CA ILE A 11 3.64 -7.41 -28.92
C ILE A 11 3.42 -7.01 -27.46
N TYR A 12 2.88 -5.82 -27.24
CA TYR A 12 2.38 -5.38 -25.94
C TYR A 12 0.89 -5.69 -25.86
N ASP A 13 0.51 -6.60 -24.96
CA ASP A 13 -0.88 -6.95 -24.72
C ASP A 13 -1.30 -6.41 -23.33
N TYR A 14 -2.34 -5.59 -23.31
CA TYR A 14 -2.87 -5.01 -22.09
C TYR A 14 -3.99 -5.90 -21.55
N VAL A 15 -3.91 -6.18 -20.24
CA VAL A 15 -4.89 -7.01 -19.54
C VAL A 15 -5.51 -6.23 -18.43
N ASP A 16 -6.82 -6.11 -18.44
CA ASP A 16 -7.59 -5.63 -17.30
C ASP A 16 -7.97 -6.83 -16.41
N ASN A 17 -7.12 -7.13 -15.44
CA ASN A 17 -7.27 -8.29 -14.55
C ASN A 17 -8.44 -8.16 -13.57
N HIS A 18 -9.08 -6.99 -13.50
CA HIS A 18 -10.19 -6.74 -12.58
C HIS A 18 -11.53 -7.28 -13.08
N ILE A 19 -11.59 -7.71 -14.34
CA ILE A 19 -12.80 -8.27 -14.96
C ILE A 19 -12.52 -9.70 -15.38
N PRO A 20 -13.15 -10.73 -14.74
CA PRO A 20 -12.90 -12.15 -15.02
C PRO A 20 -13.08 -12.54 -16.48
N MET A 21 -13.97 -11.85 -17.21
CA MET A 21 -14.18 -12.08 -18.64
C MET A 21 -12.94 -11.68 -19.46
N PHE A 22 -12.26 -10.60 -19.12
CA PHE A 22 -11.05 -10.15 -19.83
C PHE A 22 -9.86 -11.03 -19.51
N ASP A 23 -9.77 -11.56 -18.29
CA ASP A 23 -8.75 -12.53 -17.93
C ASP A 23 -8.87 -13.81 -18.76
N ASN A 24 -10.09 -14.34 -18.93
CA ASN A 24 -10.34 -15.49 -19.81
C ASN A 24 -10.02 -15.20 -21.29
N MET A 25 -10.28 -13.99 -21.77
CA MET A 25 -9.91 -13.59 -23.14
C MET A 25 -8.39 -13.47 -23.29
N TYR A 26 -7.69 -12.98 -22.29
CA TYR A 26 -6.24 -12.91 -22.26
C TYR A 26 -5.61 -14.28 -22.30
N MET A 27 -6.07 -15.22 -21.47
CA MET A 27 -5.58 -16.61 -21.49
C MET A 27 -5.76 -17.28 -22.84
N LYS A 28 -6.85 -16.97 -23.56
CA LYS A 28 -7.06 -17.45 -24.95
C LYS A 28 -6.05 -16.83 -25.92
N ARG A 29 -5.75 -15.51 -25.80
CA ARG A 29 -4.73 -14.85 -26.63
C ARG A 29 -3.34 -15.42 -26.38
N LEU A 30 -2.95 -15.66 -25.12
CA LEU A 30 -1.67 -16.26 -24.77
C LEU A 30 -1.49 -17.64 -25.43
N LYS A 31 -2.55 -18.47 -25.47
CA LYS A 31 -2.51 -19.76 -26.16
C LYS A 31 -2.29 -19.58 -27.67
N ALA A 32 -2.95 -18.61 -28.29
CA ALA A 32 -2.78 -18.30 -29.69
C ALA A 32 -1.36 -17.82 -30.02
N TYR A 33 -0.80 -16.90 -29.19
CA TYR A 33 0.57 -16.42 -29.35
C TYR A 33 1.59 -17.57 -29.27
N LYS A 34 1.42 -18.48 -28.31
CA LYS A 34 2.28 -19.65 -28.19
C LYS A 34 2.18 -20.60 -29.41
N GLN A 35 0.98 -20.76 -29.97
CA GLN A 35 0.78 -21.61 -31.16
C GLN A 35 1.43 -21.05 -32.43
N ILE A 36 1.54 -19.74 -32.57
CA ILE A 36 2.19 -19.09 -33.71
C ILE A 36 3.67 -18.77 -33.46
N GLY A 37 4.24 -19.32 -32.36
CA GLY A 37 5.70 -19.32 -32.14
C GLY A 37 6.23 -18.11 -31.39
N TYR A 38 5.37 -17.29 -30.75
CA TYR A 38 5.86 -16.22 -29.87
C TYR A 38 6.39 -16.80 -28.56
N ASP A 39 7.56 -16.30 -28.14
CA ASP A 39 8.11 -16.58 -26.83
C ASP A 39 7.42 -15.69 -25.79
N LEU A 40 6.64 -16.33 -24.91
CA LEU A 40 5.92 -15.65 -23.82
C LEU A 40 6.82 -15.40 -22.59
N SER A 41 8.02 -15.96 -22.57
CA SER A 41 8.91 -15.89 -21.40
C SER A 41 9.64 -14.55 -21.28
N SER A 42 9.82 -13.83 -22.37
CA SER A 42 10.50 -12.53 -22.40
C SER A 42 9.67 -11.36 -21.89
N GLY A 43 8.33 -11.51 -21.84
CA GLY A 43 7.41 -10.46 -21.37
C GLY A 43 6.94 -10.63 -19.91
N LEU A 44 7.08 -11.83 -19.33
CA LEU A 44 6.60 -12.15 -17.99
C LEU A 44 7.61 -11.83 -16.86
N LYS A 45 8.79 -11.34 -17.21
CA LYS A 45 9.81 -10.86 -16.26
C LYS A 45 9.94 -9.34 -16.19
N ALA A 46 9.12 -8.57 -16.89
CA ALA A 46 8.88 -7.24 -16.43
C ALA A 46 8.08 -7.41 -15.12
N ASP A 47 8.72 -7.15 -13.99
CA ASP A 47 7.99 -6.81 -12.78
C ASP A 47 6.85 -5.92 -13.22
N LYS A 48 5.60 -6.41 -13.05
CA LYS A 48 4.45 -5.53 -13.09
C LYS A 48 4.70 -4.54 -11.96
N GLN A 49 5.41 -3.48 -12.22
CA GLN A 49 5.30 -2.28 -11.41
C GLN A 49 3.82 -1.91 -11.53
N ILE A 50 3.05 -2.31 -10.54
CA ILE A 50 1.69 -1.84 -10.36
C ILE A 50 1.85 -0.37 -10.04
N VAL A 51 1.84 0.46 -11.08
CA VAL A 51 2.08 1.91 -10.93
C VAL A 51 0.93 2.52 -10.14
N ASN A 52 -0.30 2.25 -10.57
CA ASN A 52 -1.52 2.74 -9.92
C ASN A 52 -2.58 1.65 -9.95
N ALA A 53 -3.31 1.45 -8.86
CA ALA A 53 -4.38 0.46 -8.76
C ALA A 53 -5.38 0.79 -7.66
N ILE A 54 -6.60 0.28 -7.78
CA ILE A 54 -7.62 0.34 -6.74
C ILE A 54 -7.81 -1.07 -6.18
N TYR A 55 -7.83 -1.19 -4.86
CA TYR A 55 -7.98 -2.44 -4.12
C TYR A 55 -9.22 -2.39 -3.25
N GLY A 56 -9.86 -3.53 -3.08
CA GLY A 56 -10.91 -3.73 -2.08
C GLY A 56 -10.35 -4.12 -0.71
N GLY A 57 -11.22 -4.13 0.29
CA GLY A 57 -10.85 -4.52 1.64
C GLY A 57 -10.37 -5.96 1.80
N ASP A 58 -10.62 -6.81 0.83
CA ASP A 58 -10.26 -8.23 0.80
C ASP A 58 -8.92 -8.53 0.10
N ASN A 59 -8.39 -7.63 -0.75
CA ASN A 59 -7.26 -7.94 -1.62
C ASN A 59 -6.07 -6.95 -1.56
N TYR A 60 -6.13 -5.87 -0.78
CA TYR A 60 -5.06 -4.87 -0.70
C TYR A 60 -3.81 -5.34 0.07
N ARG A 61 -3.99 -6.25 1.03
CA ARG A 61 -2.98 -6.55 2.06
C ARG A 61 -1.65 -7.05 1.52
N GLU A 62 -1.68 -7.96 0.56
CA GLU A 62 -0.45 -8.55 0.00
C GLU A 62 0.43 -7.47 -0.64
N THR A 63 -0.16 -6.62 -1.48
CA THR A 63 0.59 -5.53 -2.14
C THR A 63 1.02 -4.46 -1.14
N PHE A 64 0.16 -4.12 -0.17
CA PHE A 64 0.49 -3.16 0.88
C PHE A 64 1.65 -3.63 1.75
N HIS A 65 1.63 -4.89 2.19
CA HIS A 65 2.73 -5.47 2.97
C HIS A 65 4.04 -5.52 2.16
N LYS A 66 3.96 -5.82 0.86
CA LYS A 66 5.13 -5.77 -0.02
C LYS A 66 5.71 -4.36 -0.07
N ASP A 67 4.90 -3.34 -0.31
CA ASP A 67 5.37 -1.95 -0.34
C ASP A 67 6.03 -1.53 0.99
N LEU A 68 5.45 -1.95 2.13
CA LEU A 68 6.04 -1.67 3.45
C LEU A 68 7.41 -2.36 3.63
N LEU A 69 7.54 -3.61 3.16
CA LEU A 69 8.80 -4.37 3.24
C LEU A 69 9.85 -3.87 2.24
N ASP A 70 9.45 -3.25 1.14
CA ASP A 70 10.34 -2.67 0.15
C ASP A 70 10.83 -1.26 0.55
N ALA A 71 10.25 -0.63 1.59
CA ALA A 71 10.63 0.69 2.08
C ALA A 71 12.10 0.79 2.48
N ASN A 72 12.74 1.93 2.17
CA ASN A 72 14.15 2.16 2.43
C ASN A 72 14.45 3.46 3.22
N LYS A 73 13.48 4.39 3.32
CA LYS A 73 13.67 5.70 3.97
C LYS A 73 12.67 5.93 5.08
N ASN A 74 11.39 5.97 4.72
CA ASN A 74 10.33 6.26 5.68
C ASN A 74 9.00 5.59 5.33
N ILE A 75 8.23 5.31 6.36
CA ILE A 75 6.86 4.81 6.28
C ILE A 75 6.00 5.70 7.17
N ILE A 76 4.93 6.24 6.62
CA ILE A 76 3.92 6.99 7.37
C ILE A 76 2.59 6.29 7.15
N ILE A 77 1.92 5.93 8.23
CA ILE A 77 0.58 5.33 8.19
C ILE A 77 -0.35 6.18 9.03
N SER A 78 -1.37 6.74 8.40
CA SER A 78 -2.45 7.47 9.05
C SER A 78 -3.70 6.58 9.11
N SER A 79 -4.10 6.25 10.33
CA SER A 79 -5.25 5.38 10.60
C SER A 79 -5.97 5.86 11.85
N PRO A 80 -7.18 6.45 11.73
CA PRO A 80 -7.95 6.95 12.88
C PRO A 80 -8.13 5.90 13.96
N ALA A 81 -8.48 4.68 13.57
CA ALA A 81 -8.62 3.55 14.47
C ALA A 81 -7.42 2.60 14.36
N ILE A 82 -7.04 2.04 15.51
CA ILE A 82 -6.01 0.99 15.60
C ILE A 82 -6.58 -0.23 16.33
N SER A 83 -6.01 -1.40 16.11
CA SER A 83 -6.34 -2.64 16.84
C SER A 83 -5.07 -3.37 17.21
N GLY A 84 -5.05 -4.03 18.37
CA GLY A 84 -3.87 -4.73 18.85
C GLY A 84 -3.34 -5.74 17.85
N GLN A 85 -4.23 -6.53 17.23
CA GLN A 85 -3.81 -7.50 16.22
C GLN A 85 -3.00 -6.83 15.08
N LYS A 86 -3.50 -5.71 14.54
CA LYS A 86 -2.85 -5.00 13.44
C LYS A 86 -1.57 -4.29 13.86
N VAL A 87 -1.58 -3.70 15.06
CA VAL A 87 -0.40 -3.03 15.63
C VAL A 87 0.73 -4.04 15.83
N TYR A 88 0.47 -5.18 16.47
CA TYR A 88 1.52 -6.19 16.70
C TYR A 88 1.98 -6.88 15.41
N GLU A 89 1.07 -7.09 14.43
CA GLU A 89 1.44 -7.54 13.09
C GLU A 89 2.42 -6.57 12.44
N LEU A 90 2.13 -5.26 12.50
CA LEU A 90 2.98 -4.21 11.94
C LEU A 90 4.35 -4.13 12.65
N ILE A 91 4.36 -4.12 13.98
CA ILE A 91 5.60 -4.10 14.77
C ILE A 91 6.49 -5.30 14.40
N SER A 92 5.91 -6.49 14.36
CA SER A 92 6.65 -7.70 14.00
C SER A 92 7.21 -7.65 12.58
N MET A 93 6.41 -7.16 11.62
CA MET A 93 6.77 -7.09 10.21
C MET A 93 7.86 -6.05 9.94
N LEU A 94 7.81 -4.90 10.61
CA LEU A 94 8.71 -3.77 10.34
C LEU A 94 9.92 -3.69 11.27
N LYS A 95 10.09 -4.65 12.17
CA LYS A 95 11.22 -4.66 13.13
C LYS A 95 12.58 -4.52 12.43
N GLU A 96 12.84 -5.36 11.44
CA GLU A 96 14.11 -5.35 10.69
C GLU A 96 14.30 -4.02 9.91
N LYS A 97 13.21 -3.45 9.40
CA LYS A 97 13.25 -2.15 8.71
C LYS A 97 13.59 -1.02 9.67
N GLN A 98 12.98 -1.01 10.85
CA GLN A 98 13.27 -0.03 11.88
C GLN A 98 14.71 -0.15 12.38
N GLU A 99 15.21 -1.37 12.62
CA GLU A 99 16.61 -1.64 13.00
C GLU A 99 17.60 -1.22 11.89
N ALA A 100 17.19 -1.28 10.61
CA ALA A 100 17.95 -0.78 9.46
C ALA A 100 17.87 0.73 9.27
N GLY A 101 17.15 1.47 10.13
CA GLY A 101 17.07 2.93 10.12
C GLY A 101 15.91 3.51 9.31
N VAL A 102 14.96 2.70 8.84
CA VAL A 102 13.72 3.20 8.23
C VAL A 102 12.89 3.90 9.30
N GLN A 103 12.53 5.17 9.06
CA GLN A 103 11.70 5.94 9.97
C GLN A 103 10.23 5.55 9.83
N ILE A 104 9.58 5.13 10.93
CA ILE A 104 8.19 4.70 10.92
C ILE A 104 7.37 5.68 11.77
N THR A 105 6.37 6.29 11.14
CA THR A 105 5.45 7.24 11.80
C THR A 105 4.02 6.74 11.69
N ILE A 106 3.33 6.71 12.80
CA ILE A 106 1.90 6.38 12.87
C ILE A 106 1.13 7.65 13.28
N VAL A 107 0.12 8.01 12.51
CA VAL A 107 -0.82 9.09 12.82
C VAL A 107 -2.16 8.45 13.19
N THR A 108 -2.66 8.74 14.37
CA THR A 108 -3.91 8.15 14.89
C THR A 108 -4.61 9.09 15.85
N TRP A 109 -5.84 8.80 16.23
CA TRP A 109 -6.55 9.56 17.24
C TRP A 109 -5.89 9.46 18.60
N THR A 110 -6.08 10.50 19.43
CA THR A 110 -5.70 10.47 20.85
C THR A 110 -6.45 9.34 21.57
N PRO A 111 -5.85 8.72 22.62
CA PRO A 111 -6.53 7.72 23.43
C PRO A 111 -7.88 8.18 23.99
N ASP A 112 -8.01 9.47 24.32
CA ASP A 112 -9.23 10.05 24.87
C ASP A 112 -10.37 10.14 23.84
N SER A 113 -10.07 10.09 22.56
CA SER A 113 -11.06 10.02 21.47
C SER A 113 -11.78 8.66 21.40
N TYR A 114 -11.24 7.64 22.06
CA TYR A 114 -11.87 6.34 22.23
C TYR A 114 -12.63 6.33 23.56
N GLY A 115 -13.83 5.74 23.62
CA GLY A 115 -14.67 5.73 24.81
C GLY A 115 -13.97 5.23 26.08
N PHE A 116 -14.45 5.62 27.24
CA PHE A 116 -13.83 5.43 28.58
C PHE A 116 -13.37 4.01 28.92
N GLY A 117 -13.91 2.96 28.28
CA GLY A 117 -13.50 1.57 28.52
C GLY A 117 -12.22 1.15 27.82
N ASP A 118 -11.81 1.87 26.78
CA ASP A 118 -10.76 1.45 25.87
C ASP A 118 -9.47 2.30 25.99
N ALA A 119 -9.51 3.44 26.66
CA ALA A 119 -8.39 4.38 26.72
C ALA A 119 -7.08 3.74 27.22
N ALA A 120 -7.15 2.94 28.30
CA ALA A 120 -5.97 2.26 28.84
C ALA A 120 -5.36 1.26 27.87
N TYR A 121 -6.19 0.54 27.12
CA TYR A 121 -5.75 -0.39 26.08
C TYR A 121 -5.07 0.36 24.92
N TRP A 122 -5.65 1.48 24.50
CA TRP A 122 -5.07 2.32 23.45
C TRP A 122 -3.75 2.95 23.89
N MET A 123 -3.65 3.40 25.12
CA MET A 123 -2.39 3.89 25.69
C MET A 123 -1.32 2.81 25.67
N GLN A 124 -1.66 1.57 26.00
CA GLN A 124 -0.73 0.44 25.94
C GLN A 124 -0.24 0.19 24.50
N LEU A 125 -1.13 0.21 23.51
CA LEU A 125 -0.73 0.05 22.10
C LEU A 125 0.19 1.18 21.62
N HIS A 126 -0.07 2.44 22.02
CA HIS A 126 0.81 3.57 21.74
C HIS A 126 2.19 3.35 22.36
N GLU A 127 2.24 2.95 23.64
CA GLU A 127 3.51 2.67 24.32
C GLU A 127 4.29 1.55 23.64
N ASP A 128 3.63 0.49 23.23
CA ASP A 128 4.27 -0.65 22.56
C ASP A 128 4.83 -0.27 21.18
N MET A 129 4.13 0.59 20.42
CA MET A 129 4.65 1.16 19.17
C MET A 129 5.86 2.06 19.41
N CYS A 130 5.83 2.91 20.44
CA CYS A 130 6.97 3.75 20.83
C CYS A 130 8.18 2.89 21.23
N LYS A 131 7.99 1.83 22.03
CA LYS A 131 9.04 0.87 22.41
C LYS A 131 9.63 0.15 21.18
N ALA A 132 8.83 -0.06 20.14
CA ALA A 132 9.29 -0.61 18.87
C ALA A 132 10.07 0.40 18.01
N GLY A 133 10.25 1.65 18.49
CA GLY A 133 10.97 2.71 17.79
C GLY A 133 10.13 3.47 16.76
N PHE A 134 8.79 3.36 16.83
CA PHE A 134 7.89 4.12 15.96
C PHE A 134 7.62 5.50 16.57
N TYR A 135 7.55 6.51 15.72
CA TYR A 135 7.05 7.82 16.11
C TYR A 135 5.53 7.85 16.01
N ILE A 136 4.85 8.31 17.07
CA ILE A 136 3.40 8.39 17.13
C ILE A 136 2.98 9.87 17.18
N LYS A 137 2.21 10.29 16.17
CA LYS A 137 1.50 11.56 16.15
C LYS A 137 0.03 11.31 16.45
N THR A 138 -0.48 11.91 17.52
CA THR A 138 -1.91 11.87 17.84
C THR A 138 -2.61 13.12 17.32
N VAL A 139 -3.86 12.95 16.88
CA VAL A 139 -4.74 14.00 16.40
C VAL A 139 -6.10 13.88 17.09
N GLU A 140 -6.78 15.01 17.31
CA GLU A 140 -8.05 15.05 18.05
C GLU A 140 -9.28 15.01 17.13
N GLU A 141 -9.25 15.74 16.02
CA GLU A 141 -10.43 15.99 15.19
C GLU A 141 -10.41 15.22 13.89
N SER A 142 -9.45 15.50 13.03
CA SER A 142 -9.40 14.96 11.67
C SER A 142 -8.20 14.04 11.51
N CYS A 143 -8.45 12.83 11.08
CA CYS A 143 -7.41 11.85 10.77
C CYS A 143 -7.77 11.14 9.46
N GLU A 144 -7.07 11.52 8.41
CA GLU A 144 -7.23 10.90 7.10
C GLU A 144 -6.71 9.45 7.10
N ARG A 145 -7.15 8.64 6.15
CA ARG A 145 -6.73 7.23 6.00
C ARG A 145 -5.82 7.10 4.81
N PHE A 146 -4.53 7.02 5.09
CA PHE A 146 -3.52 6.88 4.05
C PHE A 146 -2.25 6.19 4.57
N ALA A 147 -1.39 5.78 3.64
CA ALA A 147 0.02 5.55 3.92
C ALA A 147 0.87 6.21 2.83
N VAL A 148 2.04 6.71 3.25
CA VAL A 148 3.08 7.23 2.36
C VAL A 148 4.36 6.45 2.66
N ILE A 149 4.97 5.89 1.62
CA ILE A 149 6.18 5.08 1.71
C ILE A 149 7.25 5.72 0.82
N ASP A 150 8.41 6.01 1.42
CA ASP A 150 9.58 6.61 0.77
C ASP A 150 9.28 7.95 0.05
N GLN A 151 8.17 8.63 0.43
CA GLN A 151 7.65 9.85 -0.21
C GLN A 151 7.30 9.66 -1.70
N GLU A 152 7.00 8.45 -2.10
CA GLU A 152 6.72 8.10 -3.50
C GLU A 152 5.47 7.24 -3.65
N VAL A 153 5.32 6.19 -2.84
CA VAL A 153 4.16 5.30 -2.89
C VAL A 153 3.10 5.82 -1.93
N VAL A 154 1.92 6.12 -2.47
CA VAL A 154 0.77 6.61 -1.71
C VAL A 154 -0.35 5.58 -1.74
N TRP A 155 -0.86 5.24 -0.57
CA TRP A 155 -2.10 4.50 -0.36
C TRP A 155 -3.13 5.43 0.25
N TYR A 156 -4.26 5.67 -0.42
CA TYR A 156 -5.28 6.60 0.04
C TYR A 156 -6.70 6.04 -0.18
N GLY A 157 -7.56 6.09 0.82
CA GLY A 157 -8.93 5.57 0.70
C GLY A 157 -9.69 5.54 2.01
N ASN A 158 -10.71 4.67 2.11
CA ASN A 158 -11.52 4.56 3.32
C ASN A 158 -11.15 3.36 4.21
N ILE A 159 -10.08 2.62 3.88
CA ILE A 159 -9.58 1.52 4.70
C ILE A 159 -8.83 2.07 5.93
N ASN A 160 -9.21 1.61 7.12
CA ASN A 160 -8.38 1.77 8.31
C ASN A 160 -7.23 0.74 8.25
N LEU A 161 -6.03 1.19 7.89
CA LEU A 161 -4.88 0.32 7.69
C LEU A 161 -4.47 -0.46 8.95
N LEU A 162 -4.71 0.13 10.15
CA LEU A 162 -4.34 -0.45 11.45
C LEU A 162 -5.55 -0.97 12.25
N ALA A 163 -6.73 -1.06 11.64
CA ALA A 163 -7.93 -1.61 12.27
C ALA A 163 -8.65 -2.61 11.36
N LYS A 164 -9.83 -3.04 11.80
CA LYS A 164 -10.65 -3.97 11.02
C LYS A 164 -11.14 -3.29 9.75
N THR A 165 -10.93 -3.94 8.61
CA THR A 165 -11.39 -3.53 7.29
C THR A 165 -12.76 -4.15 6.99
N LYS A 166 -13.64 -3.43 6.32
CA LYS A 166 -14.91 -3.93 5.80
C LYS A 166 -14.73 -4.37 4.35
N VAL A 167 -15.61 -5.26 3.89
CA VAL A 167 -15.59 -5.75 2.49
C VAL A 167 -15.81 -4.62 1.48
N ASP A 168 -16.67 -3.66 1.85
CA ASP A 168 -17.01 -2.51 0.99
C ASP A 168 -15.99 -1.38 1.02
N ASP A 169 -14.95 -1.50 1.86
CA ASP A 169 -13.88 -0.53 1.90
C ASP A 169 -12.98 -0.67 0.67
N SER A 170 -12.43 0.46 0.22
CA SER A 170 -11.51 0.51 -0.92
C SER A 170 -10.34 1.45 -0.65
N ILE A 171 -9.23 1.17 -1.30
CA ILE A 171 -8.02 1.99 -1.20
C ILE A 171 -7.32 2.05 -2.56
N MET A 172 -6.83 3.22 -2.90
CA MET A 172 -6.06 3.46 -4.11
C MET A 172 -4.56 3.45 -3.77
N ARG A 173 -3.77 2.79 -4.58
CA ARG A 173 -2.30 2.87 -4.60
C ARG A 173 -1.86 3.72 -5.78
N VAL A 174 -1.04 4.73 -5.52
CA VAL A 174 -0.53 5.65 -6.55
C VAL A 174 0.96 5.87 -6.34
N LEU A 175 1.73 5.95 -7.42
CA LEU A 175 3.10 6.44 -7.39
C LEU A 175 3.09 7.94 -7.70
N SER A 176 3.29 8.79 -6.70
CA SER A 176 3.30 10.24 -6.84
C SER A 176 3.99 10.93 -5.67
N ASN A 177 5.14 11.52 -5.93
CA ASN A 177 5.83 12.36 -4.95
C ASN A 177 5.04 13.64 -4.63
N GLU A 178 4.28 14.16 -5.60
CA GLU A 178 3.44 15.35 -5.43
C GLU A 178 2.32 15.10 -4.42
N ILE A 179 1.51 14.05 -4.63
CA ILE A 179 0.45 13.67 -3.70
C ILE A 179 1.02 13.29 -2.32
N ALA A 180 2.16 12.60 -2.29
CA ALA A 180 2.86 12.30 -1.04
C ALA A 180 3.22 13.59 -0.28
N GLY A 181 3.76 14.59 -0.99
CA GLY A 181 4.11 15.91 -0.43
C GLY A 181 2.89 16.65 0.12
N GLU A 182 1.79 16.68 -0.60
CA GLU A 182 0.52 17.30 -0.16
C GLU A 182 -0.03 16.64 1.11
N LEU A 183 -0.05 15.31 1.17
CA LEU A 183 -0.50 14.58 2.37
C LEU A 183 0.40 14.85 3.58
N MET A 184 1.70 14.98 3.35
CA MET A 184 2.66 15.34 4.40
C MET A 184 2.43 16.76 4.90
N GLU A 185 2.20 17.72 4.00
CA GLU A 185 1.90 19.11 4.36
C GLU A 185 0.60 19.21 5.15
N ILE A 186 -0.48 18.56 4.70
CA ILE A 186 -1.76 18.53 5.43
C ILE A 186 -1.60 17.91 6.82
N THR A 187 -0.77 16.87 6.94
CA THR A 187 -0.65 16.11 8.18
C THR A 187 0.33 16.74 9.18
N PHE A 188 1.42 17.33 8.70
CA PHE A 188 2.53 17.81 9.53
C PHE A 188 2.80 19.31 9.36
N GLY A 189 2.24 19.96 8.34
CA GLY A 189 2.31 21.40 8.18
C GLY A 189 1.66 22.09 9.38
N ASP A 190 2.35 23.07 9.98
CA ASP A 190 1.78 23.88 11.03
C ASP A 190 0.58 24.66 10.48
N ASN A 191 -0.61 24.37 10.98
CA ASN A 191 -1.74 25.28 10.86
C ASN A 191 -1.42 26.53 11.72
N SER A 192 -0.67 27.46 11.12
CA SER A 192 -0.38 28.78 11.68
C SER A 192 -1.58 29.69 11.55
#